data_b342577fbf4f3cf0aaf54318bc4e7b64
#
_entry.id   b342577fbf4f3cf0aaf54318bc4e7b64
#
_cell.length_a   1.000
_cell.length_b   1.000
_cell.length_c   1.000
_cell.angle_alpha   90.00
_cell.angle_beta   90.00
_cell.angle_gamma   90.00
#
_symmetry.space_group_name_H-M   'P 1'
#
loop_
_entity.id
_entity.type
_entity.pdbx_description
1 polymer ?
#
loop_
_entity_poly.entity_id
_entity_poly.type
_entity_poly.pdbx_seq_one_letter_code
_entity_poly.pdbx_strand_id
1 'polypeptide(L)' 'MPQLQSAELDAVYTHFCRTMTRVGEPASPLFLARFALLAMDRIGDVGTIERLIDAAGDDLAPATAVTAPTSSP' A
#
# COMPACT_ATOMS: atom_id res chain seq x y z
N MET A 1 -2.85 7.47 18.46
CA MET A 1 -3.73 6.86 17.48
C MET A 1 -3.97 5.39 17.79
N PRO A 2 -5.20 4.97 17.82
CA PRO A 2 -5.47 3.58 18.14
C PRO A 2 -4.97 2.65 17.04
N GLN A 3 -4.59 1.49 17.46
CA GLN A 3 -4.14 0.48 16.53
C GLN A 3 -5.13 -0.67 16.54
N LEU A 4 -5.19 -1.37 15.42
CA LEU A 4 -6.07 -2.51 15.33
C LEU A 4 -5.51 -3.67 16.16
N GLN A 5 -6.40 -4.44 16.75
CA GLN A 5 -6.01 -5.69 17.37
C GLN A 5 -5.61 -6.67 16.29
N SER A 6 -4.82 -7.67 16.66
CA SER A 6 -4.33 -8.63 15.69
C SER A 6 -5.46 -9.30 14.90
N ALA A 7 -6.53 -9.70 15.59
CA ALA A 7 -7.63 -10.35 14.91
C ALA A 7 -8.34 -9.39 13.96
N GLU A 8 -8.43 -8.13 14.36
CA GLU A 8 -9.05 -7.11 13.51
C GLU A 8 -8.21 -6.86 12.28
N LEU A 9 -6.91 -6.77 12.47
CA LEU A 9 -6.00 -6.54 11.34
C LEU A 9 -6.08 -7.69 10.36
N ASP A 10 -6.09 -8.92 10.86
CA ASP A 10 -6.19 -10.09 10.00
C ASP A 10 -7.47 -10.07 9.19
N ALA A 11 -8.59 -9.73 9.81
CA ALA A 11 -9.86 -9.69 9.12
C ALA A 11 -9.88 -8.61 8.05
N VAL A 12 -9.36 -7.45 8.38
CA VAL A 12 -9.32 -6.33 7.43
C VAL A 12 -8.38 -6.65 6.28
N TYR A 13 -7.24 -7.22 6.57
CA TYR A 13 -6.28 -7.56 5.53
C TYR A 13 -6.84 -8.63 4.60
N THR A 14 -7.58 -9.58 5.15
CA THR A 14 -8.24 -10.60 4.34
C THR A 14 -9.24 -9.95 3.38
N HIS A 15 -10.01 -9.01 3.88
CA HIS A 15 -10.96 -8.27 3.03
C HIS A 15 -10.22 -7.51 1.93
N PHE A 16 -9.12 -6.89 2.29
CA PHE A 16 -8.29 -6.16 1.34
C PHE A 16 -7.80 -7.08 0.22
N CYS A 17 -7.26 -8.23 0.59
CA CYS A 17 -6.75 -9.18 -0.39
C CYS A 17 -7.85 -9.73 -1.30
N ARG A 18 -9.00 -10.01 -0.73
CA ARG A 18 -10.13 -10.49 -1.53
C ARG A 18 -10.59 -9.45 -2.53
N THR A 19 -10.60 -8.20 -2.11
CA THR A 19 -10.99 -7.12 -3.02
C THR A 19 -9.97 -6.98 -4.14
N MET A 20 -8.70 -7.09 -3.80
CA MET A 20 -7.66 -7.00 -4.82
C MET A 20 -7.79 -8.12 -5.85
N THR A 21 -8.10 -9.33 -5.37
CA THR A 21 -8.32 -10.45 -6.27
C THR A 21 -9.54 -10.22 -7.15
N ARG A 22 -10.59 -9.67 -6.59
CA ARG A 22 -11.83 -9.43 -7.33
C ARG A 22 -11.63 -8.42 -8.45
N VAL A 23 -10.86 -7.35 -8.20
CA VAL A 23 -10.64 -6.34 -9.23
C VAL A 23 -9.64 -6.82 -10.29
N GLY A 24 -8.80 -7.77 -9.94
CA GLY A 24 -7.87 -8.37 -10.90
C GLY A 24 -6.59 -7.58 -11.05
N GLU A 25 -5.59 -8.24 -11.61
CA GLU A 25 -4.26 -7.64 -11.75
C GLU A 25 -4.25 -6.35 -12.53
N PRO A 26 -4.95 -6.24 -13.66
CA PRO A 26 -4.86 -4.99 -14.41
C PRO A 26 -5.35 -3.78 -13.64
N ALA A 27 -6.30 -3.97 -12.72
CA ALA A 27 -6.84 -2.86 -11.95
C ALA A 27 -6.21 -2.73 -10.57
N SER A 28 -5.34 -3.64 -10.18
CA SER A 28 -4.75 -3.59 -8.84
C SER A 28 -4.03 -2.31 -8.52
N PRO A 29 -3.18 -1.78 -9.41
CA PRO A 29 -2.52 -0.51 -9.08
C PRO A 29 -3.50 0.63 -8.84
N LEU A 30 -4.58 0.69 -9.61
CA LEU A 30 -5.59 1.72 -9.41
C LEU A 30 -6.32 1.50 -8.09
N PHE A 31 -6.64 0.26 -7.78
CA PHE A 31 -7.28 -0.05 -6.51
C PHE A 31 -6.41 0.39 -5.34
N LEU A 32 -5.12 0.07 -5.40
CA LEU A 32 -4.20 0.43 -4.33
C LEU A 32 -4.08 1.95 -4.19
N ALA A 33 -4.01 2.66 -5.31
CA ALA A 33 -3.92 4.11 -5.27
C ALA A 33 -5.19 4.72 -4.66
N ARG A 34 -6.35 4.20 -5.03
CA ARG A 34 -7.61 4.68 -4.48
C ARG A 34 -7.68 4.42 -2.98
N PHE A 35 -7.29 3.23 -2.57
CA PHE A 35 -7.30 2.90 -1.16
C PHE A 35 -6.37 3.83 -0.39
N ALA A 36 -5.18 4.07 -0.94
CA ALA A 36 -4.23 4.95 -0.29
C ALA A 36 -4.78 6.35 -0.11
N LEU A 37 -5.40 6.90 -1.16
CA LEU A 37 -5.96 8.25 -1.06
C LEU A 37 -7.10 8.32 -0.04
N LEU A 38 -7.96 7.33 -0.03
CA LEU A 38 -9.05 7.29 0.94
C LEU A 38 -8.50 7.18 2.37
N ALA A 39 -7.46 6.36 2.54
CA ALA A 39 -6.87 6.20 3.86
C ALA A 39 -6.19 7.48 4.32
N MET A 40 -5.47 8.14 3.42
CA MET A 40 -4.81 9.40 3.76
C MET A 40 -5.83 10.45 4.19
N ASP A 41 -6.94 10.52 3.48
CA ASP A 41 -7.98 11.47 3.83
C ASP A 41 -8.54 11.21 5.22
N ARG A 42 -8.71 9.95 5.57
CA ARG A 42 -9.25 9.62 6.88
C ARG A 42 -8.22 9.84 7.99
N ILE A 43 -6.96 9.63 7.72
CA ILE A 43 -5.91 9.85 8.70
C ILE A 43 -5.80 11.35 8.99
N GLY A 44 -5.78 12.17 7.96
CA GLY A 44 -5.86 13.61 8.12
C GLY A 44 -4.69 14.31 8.78
N ASP A 45 -3.56 13.65 8.91
CA ASP A 45 -2.38 14.26 9.53
C ASP A 45 -1.18 14.03 8.64
N VAL A 46 -0.64 15.12 8.11
CA VAL A 46 0.44 15.03 7.12
C VAL A 46 1.66 14.29 7.66
N GLY A 47 2.08 14.61 8.86
CA GLY A 47 3.27 13.97 9.42
C GLY A 47 3.08 12.48 9.59
N THR A 48 1.91 12.06 10.06
CA THR A 48 1.61 10.65 10.23
C THR A 48 1.60 9.96 8.88
N ILE A 49 0.97 10.57 7.88
CA ILE A 49 0.89 9.98 6.56
C ILE A 49 2.28 9.81 5.96
N GLU A 50 3.14 10.82 6.10
CA GLU A 50 4.47 10.74 5.54
C GLU A 50 5.28 9.62 6.19
N ARG A 51 5.15 9.46 7.50
CA ARG A 51 5.83 8.37 8.18
C ARG A 51 5.32 7.01 7.74
N LEU A 52 4.02 6.91 7.47
CA LEU A 52 3.46 5.65 6.97
C LEU A 52 3.93 5.34 5.56
N ILE A 53 4.05 6.36 4.72
CA ILE A 53 4.56 6.18 3.37
C ILE A 53 6.00 5.66 3.43
N ASP A 54 6.82 6.29 4.25
CA ASP A 54 8.21 5.86 4.38
C ASP A 54 8.30 4.44 4.91
N ALA A 55 7.50 4.11 5.90
CA ALA A 55 7.51 2.77 6.47
C ALA A 55 7.07 1.75 5.44
N ALA A 56 6.09 2.09 4.61
CA ALA A 56 5.59 1.16 3.60
C ALA A 56 6.63 0.89 2.53
N GLY A 57 7.49 1.86 2.25
CA GLY A 57 8.53 1.69 1.25
C GLY A 57 9.83 1.15 1.80
N ASP A 58 9.92 0.97 3.11
CA ASP A 58 11.15 0.53 3.72
C ASP A 58 11.47 -0.89 3.29
N ASP A 59 12.72 -1.16 3.04
CA ASP A 59 13.20 -2.48 2.63
C ASP A 59 12.72 -2.93 1.26
N LEU A 60 12.05 -2.07 0.50
CA LEU A 60 11.68 -2.41 -0.86
C LEU A 60 12.77 -1.92 -1.80
N ALA A 61 13.12 -2.75 -2.77
CA ALA A 61 14.15 -2.40 -3.72
C ALA A 61 13.66 -1.27 -4.60
N PRO A 62 14.51 -0.29 -4.87
CA PRO A 62 14.12 0.78 -5.79
C PRO A 62 13.83 0.24 -7.17
N ALA A 63 12.90 0.86 -7.86
CA ALA A 63 12.55 0.45 -9.20
C ALA A 63 13.76 0.47 -10.11
N THR A 64 14.63 1.43 -9.94
CA THR A 64 15.82 1.52 -10.77
C THR A 64 16.73 0.33 -10.56
N ALA A 65 16.79 -0.18 -9.34
CA ALA A 65 17.60 -1.35 -9.08
C ALA A 65 17.02 -2.57 -9.76
N VAL A 66 15.71 -2.64 -9.79
CA VAL A 66 15.04 -3.77 -10.39
C VAL A 66 15.18 -3.74 -11.90
N THR A 67 15.07 -2.56 -12.48
CA THR A 67 15.05 -2.46 -13.93
C THR A 67 16.38 -2.20 -14.54
N ALA A 68 17.37 -1.96 -13.76
CA ALA A 68 18.67 -1.62 -14.28
C ALA A 68 19.12 -2.55 -15.39
N PRO A 69 19.02 -3.84 -15.20
CA PRO A 69 19.50 -4.71 -16.25
C PRO A 69 18.70 -4.62 -17.51
N THR A 70 17.50 -4.17 -17.43
CA THR A 70 16.75 -4.13 -18.62
C THR A 70 16.82 -2.81 -19.24
N SER A 71 16.94 -1.85 -18.46
CA SER A 71 16.90 -0.58 -19.03
C SER A 71 18.09 -0.27 -19.71
N SER A 72 19.02 -0.87 -19.42
CA SER A 72 20.00 -0.54 -20.01
C SER A 72 20.20 -1.08 -20.91
N PRO A 73 20.30 -0.82 -21.30
CA PRO A 73 20.62 -1.00 -22.25
C PRO A 73 20.34 -1.12 -22.88
#